data_2c0891a0e2c4b0fc521d92c33f96e0e2
#
_entry.id   2c0891a0e2c4b0fc521d92c33f96e0e2
#
_cell.length_a   1.000
_cell.length_b   1.000
_cell.length_c   1.000
_cell.angle_alpha   90.00
_cell.angle_beta   90.00
_cell.angle_gamma   90.00
#
_symmetry.space_group_name_H-M   'P 1'
#
loop_
_entity.id
_entity.type
_entity.pdbx_description
1 polymer ?
#
loop_
_entity_poly.entity_id
_entity_poly.type
_entity_poly.pdbx_seq_one_letter_code
_entity_poly.pdbx_strand_id
1 'polypeptide(L)'
;MSLSPELLSKFDKSMIKAGYSDRSKAIQTAIHSFIDNYDWKVGENEDDAGAIIMLYYDHVYNQDTRSTQIQHKYKDVISASTHLHLEGDNCLETIMVKGQIKKIKELAKYLSENRGIKSLKVHFVSLA
;
A
#
# COMPACT_ATOMS: atom_id res chain seq x y z
N MET A 1 -21.66 0.65 -20.61
CA MET A 1 -20.86 -0.27 -19.79
C MET A 1 -21.80 -1.25 -19.09
N SER A 2 -21.49 -2.52 -19.21
CA SER A 2 -22.30 -3.53 -18.53
C SER A 2 -21.45 -4.29 -17.53
N LEU A 3 -22.06 -4.61 -16.39
CA LEU A 3 -21.46 -5.38 -15.33
C LEU A 3 -22.19 -6.74 -15.23
N SER A 4 -21.46 -7.79 -14.93
CA SER A 4 -22.09 -9.08 -14.71
C SER A 4 -22.98 -9.02 -13.46
N PRO A 5 -24.10 -9.74 -13.43
CA PRO A 5 -24.94 -9.80 -12.23
C PRO A 5 -24.18 -10.29 -10.99
N GLU A 6 -23.23 -11.20 -11.17
CA GLU A 6 -22.41 -11.72 -10.07
C GLU A 6 -21.51 -10.65 -9.48
N LEU A 7 -20.84 -9.87 -10.32
CA LEU A 7 -19.98 -8.79 -9.88
C LEU A 7 -20.78 -7.72 -9.15
N LEU A 8 -21.94 -7.36 -9.71
CA LEU A 8 -22.82 -6.36 -9.10
C LEU A 8 -23.33 -6.82 -7.74
N SER A 9 -23.68 -8.10 -7.61
CA SER A 9 -24.11 -8.67 -6.32
C SER A 9 -22.98 -8.61 -5.29
N LYS A 10 -21.76 -8.93 -5.67
CA LYS A 10 -20.59 -8.82 -4.78
C LYS A 10 -20.35 -7.37 -4.36
N PHE A 11 -20.50 -6.45 -5.30
CA PHE A 11 -20.35 -5.02 -5.01
C PHE A 11 -21.40 -4.56 -4.01
N ASP A 12 -22.66 -4.92 -4.21
CA ASP A 12 -23.76 -4.53 -3.31
C ASP A 12 -23.52 -5.04 -1.87
N LYS A 13 -23.05 -6.26 -1.73
CA LYS A 13 -22.74 -6.83 -0.42
C LYS A 13 -21.59 -6.09 0.25
N SER A 14 -20.54 -5.80 -0.50
CA SER A 14 -19.38 -5.05 0.01
C SER A 14 -19.76 -3.61 0.38
N MET A 15 -20.59 -2.98 -0.44
CA MET A 15 -21.11 -1.64 -0.21
C MET A 15 -21.83 -1.55 1.14
N ILE A 16 -22.73 -2.49 1.41
CA ILE A 16 -23.50 -2.53 2.65
C ILE A 16 -22.55 -2.73 3.85
N LYS A 17 -21.60 -3.66 3.74
CA LYS A 17 -20.60 -3.90 4.80
C LYS A 17 -19.76 -2.66 5.10
N ALA A 18 -19.47 -1.87 4.06
CA ALA A 18 -18.69 -0.63 4.21
C ALA A 18 -19.52 0.54 4.74
N GLY A 19 -20.82 0.35 4.96
CA GLY A 19 -21.70 1.39 5.51
C GLY A 19 -22.34 2.31 4.49
N TYR A 20 -22.27 1.98 3.21
CA TYR A 20 -22.92 2.76 2.15
C TYR A 20 -24.34 2.25 1.92
N SER A 21 -25.30 3.16 1.87
CA SER A 21 -26.71 2.86 1.54
C SER A 21 -27.06 3.21 0.10
N ASP A 22 -26.17 3.89 -0.60
CA ASP A 22 -26.40 4.45 -1.93
C ASP A 22 -25.30 3.95 -2.88
N ARG A 23 -25.72 3.25 -3.95
CA ARG A 23 -24.82 2.76 -4.99
C ARG A 23 -24.00 3.86 -5.63
N SER A 24 -24.64 4.99 -5.92
CA SER A 24 -23.96 6.11 -6.60
C SER A 24 -22.74 6.58 -5.80
N LYS A 25 -22.92 6.73 -4.50
CA LYS A 25 -21.84 7.16 -3.61
C LYS A 25 -20.75 6.11 -3.48
N ALA A 26 -21.13 4.85 -3.37
CA ALA A 26 -20.17 3.74 -3.32
C ALA A 26 -19.37 3.62 -4.62
N ILE A 27 -20.02 3.80 -5.76
CA ILE A 27 -19.36 3.78 -7.07
C ILE A 27 -18.40 4.95 -7.20
N GLN A 28 -18.77 6.15 -6.78
CA GLN A 28 -17.88 7.30 -6.79
C GLN A 28 -16.65 7.04 -5.92
N THR A 29 -16.83 6.50 -4.74
CA THR A 29 -15.73 6.14 -3.85
C THR A 29 -14.82 5.09 -4.50
N ALA A 30 -15.40 4.09 -5.15
CA ALA A 30 -14.63 3.06 -5.84
C ALA A 30 -13.81 3.64 -7.00
N ILE A 31 -14.40 4.57 -7.75
CA ILE A 31 -13.72 5.25 -8.86
C ILE A 31 -12.55 6.08 -8.33
N HIS A 32 -12.77 6.85 -7.26
CA HIS A 32 -11.69 7.62 -6.64
C HIS A 32 -10.57 6.71 -6.15
N SER A 33 -10.92 5.61 -5.51
CA SER A 33 -9.94 4.64 -5.03
C SER A 33 -9.14 4.04 -6.18
N PHE A 34 -9.80 3.70 -7.29
CA PHE A 34 -9.13 3.19 -8.48
C PHE A 34 -8.16 4.22 -9.05
N ILE A 35 -8.59 5.47 -9.18
CA ILE A 35 -7.76 6.56 -9.68
C ILE A 35 -6.55 6.75 -8.78
N ASP A 36 -6.75 6.83 -7.47
CA ASP A 36 -5.67 7.02 -6.49
C ASP A 36 -4.64 5.88 -6.55
N ASN A 37 -5.10 4.66 -6.79
CA ASN A 37 -4.21 3.50 -6.86
C ASN A 37 -3.39 3.44 -8.16
N TYR A 38 -3.86 4.06 -9.25
CA TYR A 38 -3.21 3.94 -10.55
C TYR A 38 -2.58 5.21 -11.06
N ASP A 39 -3.02 6.38 -10.64
CA ASP A 39 -2.47 7.66 -11.11
C ASP A 39 -0.99 7.84 -10.75
N TRP A 40 -0.52 7.17 -9.71
CA TRP A 40 0.88 7.22 -9.34
C TRP A 40 1.82 6.60 -10.39
N LYS A 41 1.26 5.92 -11.40
CA LYS A 41 2.03 5.41 -12.54
C LYS A 41 2.38 6.50 -13.55
N VAL A 42 1.71 7.64 -13.47
CA VAL A 42 1.93 8.80 -14.34
C VAL A 42 2.76 9.80 -13.55
N GLY A 43 3.82 10.33 -14.16
CA GLY A 43 4.66 11.32 -13.50
C GLY A 43 5.67 10.74 -12.51
N GLU A 44 6.37 9.66 -12.89
CA GLU A 44 7.34 8.96 -12.03
C GLU A 44 8.45 9.87 -11.49
N ASN A 45 8.72 11.00 -12.15
CA ASN A 45 9.73 11.96 -11.72
C ASN A 45 9.18 13.01 -10.76
N GLU A 46 7.88 13.00 -10.51
CA GLU A 46 7.26 13.91 -9.56
C GLU A 46 7.41 13.39 -8.13
N ASP A 47 7.44 14.34 -7.20
CA ASP A 47 7.45 14.02 -5.78
C ASP A 47 6.04 13.79 -5.29
N ASP A 48 5.89 12.80 -4.44
CA ASP A 48 4.62 12.51 -3.80
C ASP A 48 4.86 11.94 -2.40
N ALA A 49 3.79 11.73 -1.67
CA ALA A 49 3.84 11.14 -0.35
C ALA A 49 2.91 9.95 -0.28
N GLY A 50 3.23 9.03 0.60
CA GLY A 50 2.42 7.84 0.77
C GLY A 50 2.87 6.99 1.94
N ALA A 51 2.33 5.79 1.99
CA ALA A 51 2.67 4.80 2.99
C ALA A 51 2.87 3.44 2.35
N ILE A 52 3.89 2.72 2.83
CA ILE A 52 4.09 1.32 2.51
C ILE A 52 3.64 0.53 3.74
N ILE A 53 2.66 -0.35 3.55
CA ILE A 53 2.10 -1.16 4.63
C ILE A 53 2.50 -2.60 4.39
N MET A 54 3.23 -3.18 5.36
CA MET A 54 3.76 -4.54 5.25
C MET A 54 3.29 -5.40 6.39
N LEU A 55 2.97 -6.66 6.06
CA LEU A 55 2.79 -7.72 7.04
C LEU A 55 3.90 -8.75 6.80
N TYR A 56 4.63 -9.10 7.85
CA TYR A 56 5.75 -10.03 7.71
C TYR A 56 5.94 -10.87 8.97
N TYR A 57 6.70 -11.96 8.81
CA TYR A 57 7.19 -12.74 9.96
C TYR A 57 8.40 -12.03 10.53
N ASP A 58 8.27 -11.50 11.74
CA ASP A 58 9.29 -10.67 12.39
C ASP A 58 10.65 -11.39 12.45
N HIS A 59 10.64 -12.64 12.87
CA HIS A 59 11.84 -13.44 13.00
C HIS A 59 12.59 -13.61 11.68
N VAL A 60 11.90 -13.96 10.61
CA VAL A 60 12.50 -14.19 9.29
C VAL A 60 12.96 -12.88 8.66
N TYR A 61 12.14 -11.84 8.75
CA TYR A 61 12.44 -10.53 8.17
C TYR A 61 13.69 -9.92 8.80
N ASN A 62 13.82 -9.96 10.11
CA ASN A 62 14.93 -9.35 10.83
C ASN A 62 16.25 -10.12 10.68
N GLN A 63 16.22 -11.37 10.25
CA GLN A 63 17.41 -12.12 9.91
C GLN A 63 18.00 -11.75 8.54
N ASP A 64 17.20 -11.08 7.71
CA ASP A 64 17.64 -10.67 6.37
C ASP A 64 18.35 -9.31 6.46
N THR A 65 19.67 -9.32 6.28
CA THR A 65 20.50 -8.11 6.31
C THR A 65 20.11 -7.11 5.22
N ARG A 66 19.43 -7.56 4.16
CA ARG A 66 18.98 -6.67 3.09
C ARG A 66 17.98 -5.65 3.56
N SER A 67 17.17 -5.97 4.58
CA SER A 67 16.19 -5.02 5.11
C SER A 67 16.86 -3.76 5.66
N THR A 68 17.94 -3.92 6.40
CA THR A 68 18.71 -2.80 6.94
C THR A 68 19.39 -2.01 5.82
N GLN A 69 19.99 -2.71 4.86
CA GLN A 69 20.65 -2.07 3.71
C GLN A 69 19.66 -1.27 2.87
N ILE A 70 18.47 -1.80 2.63
CA ILE A 70 17.44 -1.13 1.85
C ILE A 70 16.98 0.14 2.57
N GLN A 71 16.72 0.06 3.87
CA GLN A 71 16.29 1.21 4.65
C GLN A 71 17.37 2.29 4.65
N HIS A 72 18.65 1.91 4.73
CA HIS A 72 19.75 2.87 4.68
C HIS A 72 19.87 3.52 3.30
N LYS A 73 19.73 2.73 2.23
CA LYS A 73 19.82 3.23 0.84
C LYS A 73 18.71 4.24 0.51
N TYR A 74 17.52 4.04 1.08
CA TYR A 74 16.36 4.87 0.80
C TYR A 74 15.99 5.80 1.96
N LYS A 75 16.94 6.12 2.83
CA LYS A 75 16.69 6.99 3.99
C LYS A 75 16.22 8.39 3.60
N ASP A 76 16.56 8.86 2.41
CA ASP A 76 16.12 10.15 1.90
C ASP A 76 14.62 10.15 1.54
N VAL A 77 14.06 8.98 1.30
CA VAL A 77 12.64 8.79 0.95
C VAL A 77 11.81 8.39 2.17
N ILE A 78 12.40 7.66 3.11
CA ILE A 78 11.70 7.20 4.30
C ILE A 78 11.67 8.33 5.33
N SER A 79 10.46 8.76 5.71
CA SER A 79 10.27 9.83 6.69
C SER A 79 10.11 9.28 8.11
N ALA A 80 9.38 8.18 8.27
CA ALA A 80 9.13 7.55 9.55
C ALA A 80 8.65 6.12 9.33
N SER A 81 8.80 5.29 10.35
CA SER A 81 8.19 3.97 10.33
C SER A 81 7.67 3.62 11.72
N THR A 82 6.59 2.85 11.75
CA THR A 82 5.97 2.37 12.98
C THR A 82 5.63 0.90 12.77
N HIS A 83 5.88 0.08 13.78
CA HIS A 83 5.50 -1.31 13.68
C HIS A 83 4.74 -1.79 14.91
N LEU A 84 3.90 -2.76 14.70
CA LEU A 84 3.04 -3.36 15.70
C LEU A 84 3.25 -4.87 15.67
N HIS A 85 3.60 -5.44 16.84
CA HIS A 85 3.72 -6.88 16.98
C HIS A 85 2.33 -7.50 17.12
N LEU A 86 2.06 -8.50 16.31
CA LEU A 86 0.81 -9.24 16.32
C LEU A 86 1.07 -10.68 16.80
N GLU A 87 0.01 -11.46 16.92
CA GLU A 87 0.12 -12.86 17.32
C GLU A 87 0.84 -13.69 16.24
N GLY A 88 1.48 -14.78 16.67
CA GLY A 88 2.09 -15.74 15.75
C GLY A 88 3.32 -15.24 15.02
N ASP A 89 4.15 -14.44 15.67
CA ASP A 89 5.37 -13.88 15.09
C ASP A 89 5.09 -12.93 13.92
N ASN A 90 3.87 -12.45 13.80
CA ASN A 90 3.50 -11.47 12.78
C ASN A 90 3.83 -10.06 13.24
N CYS A 91 4.28 -9.26 12.30
CA CYS A 91 4.52 -7.84 12.52
C CYS A 91 3.89 -7.03 11.39
N LEU A 92 3.17 -5.99 11.76
CA LEU A 92 2.62 -5.02 10.83
C LEU A 92 3.47 -3.76 10.92
N GLU A 93 4.02 -3.35 9.80
CA GLU A 93 4.83 -2.13 9.73
C GLU A 93 4.26 -1.17 8.71
N THR A 94 4.24 0.11 9.06
CA THR A 94 3.86 1.19 8.16
C THR A 94 5.05 2.13 8.02
N ILE A 95 5.50 2.31 6.78
CA ILE A 95 6.60 3.19 6.45
C ILE A 95 6.01 4.40 5.73
N MET A 96 6.15 5.59 6.32
CA MET A 96 5.75 6.82 5.67
C MET A 96 6.86 7.28 4.75
N VAL A 97 6.51 7.54 3.49
CA VAL A 97 7.47 7.89 2.44
C VAL A 97 7.11 9.21 1.79
N LYS A 98 8.13 9.92 1.36
CA LYS A 98 8.00 11.18 0.63
C LYS A 98 9.19 11.31 -0.31
N GLY A 99 8.93 11.64 -1.56
CA GLY A 99 9.99 11.82 -2.54
C GLY A 99 9.53 11.42 -3.93
N GLN A 100 10.48 11.15 -4.81
CA GLN A 100 10.16 10.75 -6.17
C GLN A 100 9.41 9.42 -6.19
N ILE A 101 8.33 9.38 -6.91
CA ILE A 101 7.50 8.18 -7.06
C ILE A 101 8.33 7.00 -7.54
N LYS A 102 9.25 7.23 -8.47
CA LYS A 102 10.14 6.19 -8.97
C LYS A 102 10.95 5.52 -7.86
N LYS A 103 11.51 6.32 -6.95
CA LYS A 103 12.28 5.81 -5.81
C LYS A 103 11.39 5.06 -4.82
N ILE A 104 10.19 5.56 -4.59
CA ILE A 104 9.22 4.90 -3.69
C ILE A 104 8.84 3.53 -4.26
N LYS A 105 8.62 3.44 -5.56
CA LYS A 105 8.33 2.17 -6.24
C LYS A 105 9.49 1.18 -6.11
N GLU A 106 10.71 1.66 -6.30
CA GLU A 106 11.90 0.83 -6.15
C GLU A 106 12.01 0.28 -4.73
N LEU A 107 11.82 1.14 -3.73
CA LEU A 107 11.81 0.74 -2.33
C LEU A 107 10.76 -0.33 -2.06
N ALA A 108 9.54 -0.13 -2.51
CA ALA A 108 8.46 -1.08 -2.33
C ALA A 108 8.78 -2.43 -2.97
N LYS A 109 9.36 -2.42 -4.16
CA LYS A 109 9.77 -3.63 -4.86
C LYS A 109 10.83 -4.41 -4.07
N TYR A 110 11.87 -3.74 -3.61
CA TYR A 110 12.93 -4.38 -2.84
C TYR A 110 12.41 -4.94 -1.52
N LEU A 111 11.55 -4.19 -0.83
CA LEU A 111 10.94 -4.67 0.41
C LEU A 111 10.07 -5.90 0.17
N SER A 112 9.32 -5.94 -0.94
CA SER A 112 8.45 -7.08 -1.27
C SER A 112 9.24 -8.36 -1.54
N GLU A 113 10.51 -8.23 -1.93
CA GLU A 113 11.39 -9.36 -2.24
C GLU A 113 12.09 -9.93 -0.99
N ASN A 114 11.99 -9.26 0.16
CA ASN A 114 12.61 -9.74 1.40
C ASN A 114 11.91 -11.00 1.90
N ARG A 115 12.73 -11.87 2.50
CA ARG A 115 12.20 -13.08 3.13
C ARG A 115 11.28 -12.71 4.29
N GLY A 116 10.23 -13.48 4.47
CA GLY A 116 9.29 -13.28 5.55
C GLY A 116 8.15 -12.32 5.22
N ILE A 117 8.22 -11.58 4.13
CA ILE A 117 7.13 -10.70 3.71
C ILE A 117 5.91 -11.53 3.30
N LYS A 118 4.77 -11.26 3.94
CA LYS A 118 3.49 -11.91 3.64
C LYS A 118 2.62 -11.08 2.72
N SER A 119 2.60 -9.77 2.92
CA SER A 119 1.89 -8.84 2.04
C SER A 119 2.55 -7.46 2.13
N LEU A 120 2.44 -6.72 1.03
CA LEU A 120 2.93 -5.35 0.95
C LEU A 120 1.98 -4.56 0.07
N LYS A 121 1.56 -3.40 0.56
CA LYS A 121 0.71 -2.47 -0.19
C LYS A 121 1.32 -1.09 -0.14
N VAL A 122 1.24 -0.38 -1.25
CA VAL A 122 1.66 1.02 -1.34
C VAL A 122 0.42 1.87 -1.54
N HIS A 123 0.27 2.87 -0.71
CA HIS A 123 -0.83 3.82 -0.82
C HIS A 123 -0.26 5.21 -1.00
N PHE A 124 -0.53 5.84 -2.13
CA PHE A 124 -0.14 7.21 -2.41
C PHE A 124 -1.26 8.17 -2.05
N VAL A 125 -0.87 9.31 -1.53
CA VAL A 125 -1.79 10.41 -1.23
C VAL A 125 -1.44 11.56 -2.14
N SER A 126 -2.35 11.88 -3.06
CA SER A 126 -2.16 13.03 -3.94
C SER A 126 -2.28 14.32 -3.15
N LEU A 127 -1.34 15.22 -3.35
CA LEU A 127 -1.35 16.55 -2.74
C LEU A 127 -2.05 17.58 -3.63
N ALA A 128 -2.46 17.15 -4.81
CA ALA A 128 -3.12 18.02 -5.76
C ALA A 128 -4.62 18.10 -5.54
#